data_3386734a434f25d38d5c58f99b9cc29a
#
_entry.id   3386734a434f25d38d5c58f99b9cc29a
#
_cell.length_a   1.000
_cell.length_b   1.000
_cell.length_c   1.000
_cell.angle_alpha   90.00
_cell.angle_beta   90.00
_cell.angle_gamma   90.00
#
_symmetry.space_group_name_H-M   'P 1'
#
loop_
_entity.id
_entity.type
_entity.pdbx_description
1 polymer ?
#
loop_
_entity_poly.entity_id
_entity_poly.type
_entity_poly.pdbx_seq_one_letter_code
_entity_poly.pdbx_strand_id
1 'polypeptide(L)'
;LLLAGIVGHRNQPAELRTLAQELNSLPEQDRTSQHFAELLAAVDQGLRRSRSSLAVAWQDQPNALALIQYVTQNASNTALDNTLPPEQRTAAVRLLAPGPQQDHLLTQLLDLATPAQPDTVRLAALQLLQTRLTPTAAARLATDCSRSTTSLQHEIIECLCSSDVGAQALLDAIAAGTIPASRISLIHFIRTDN
;
A
#
# COMPACT_ATOMS: atom_id res chain seq x y z
N LEU A 1 -5.36 10.46 -15.16
CA LEU A 1 -4.51 9.98 -14.05
C LEU A 1 -3.20 10.78 -13.93
N LEU A 2 -2.47 11.09 -15.03
CA LEU A 2 -1.23 11.85 -14.98
C LEU A 2 -1.42 13.23 -14.32
N LEU A 3 -2.45 13.98 -14.73
CA LEU A 3 -2.77 15.29 -14.14
C LEU A 3 -3.10 15.18 -12.63
N ALA A 4 -3.80 14.15 -12.22
CA ALA A 4 -4.11 13.90 -10.81
C ALA A 4 -2.82 13.71 -9.98
N GLY A 5 -1.86 12.95 -10.49
CA GLY A 5 -0.55 12.79 -9.86
C GLY A 5 0.23 14.12 -9.77
N ILE A 6 0.13 14.97 -10.77
CA ILE A 6 0.77 16.32 -10.76
C ILE A 6 0.14 17.21 -9.68
N VAL A 7 -1.19 17.25 -9.58
CA VAL A 7 -1.90 18.01 -8.53
C VAL A 7 -1.46 17.54 -7.13
N GLY A 8 -1.38 16.23 -6.92
CA GLY A 8 -0.87 15.66 -5.67
C GLY A 8 0.59 16.06 -5.41
N HIS A 9 1.47 15.96 -6.42
CA HIS A 9 2.88 16.31 -6.27
C HIS A 9 3.10 17.79 -5.93
N ARG A 10 2.30 18.70 -6.51
CA ARG A 10 2.36 20.13 -6.20
C ARG A 10 1.95 20.44 -4.77
N ASN A 11 1.15 19.59 -4.15
CA ASN A 11 0.70 19.68 -2.76
C ASN A 11 0.19 21.09 -2.37
N GLN A 12 -0.56 21.74 -3.29
CA GLN A 12 -1.10 23.07 -3.07
C GLN A 12 -2.45 22.97 -2.33
N PRO A 13 -2.59 23.53 -1.10
CA PRO A 13 -3.81 23.36 -0.29
C PRO A 13 -5.08 23.86 -0.99
N ALA A 14 -4.97 24.93 -1.77
CA ALA A 14 -6.12 25.49 -2.52
C ALA A 14 -6.59 24.51 -3.61
N GLU A 15 -5.67 23.96 -4.40
CA GLU A 15 -5.98 23.00 -5.47
C GLU A 15 -6.58 21.71 -4.88
N LEU A 16 -6.01 21.20 -3.80
CA LEU A 16 -6.50 20.00 -3.12
C LEU A 16 -7.89 20.21 -2.51
N ARG A 17 -8.18 21.40 -1.99
CA ARG A 17 -9.51 21.75 -1.49
C ARG A 17 -10.53 21.83 -2.63
N THR A 18 -10.20 22.47 -3.74
CA THR A 18 -11.06 22.53 -4.93
C THR A 18 -11.31 21.11 -5.46
N LEU A 19 -10.27 20.29 -5.57
CA LEU A 19 -10.41 18.90 -5.98
C LEU A 19 -11.37 18.14 -5.06
N ALA A 20 -11.24 18.26 -3.74
CA ALA A 20 -12.15 17.62 -2.79
C ALA A 20 -13.60 18.06 -2.99
N GLN A 21 -13.85 19.35 -3.24
CA GLN A 21 -15.19 19.88 -3.49
C GLN A 21 -15.79 19.30 -4.78
N GLU A 22 -15.03 19.28 -5.86
CA GLU A 22 -15.46 18.72 -7.15
C GLU A 22 -15.76 17.22 -7.04
N LEU A 23 -14.88 16.47 -6.37
CA LEU A 23 -15.09 15.03 -6.16
C LEU A 23 -16.32 14.73 -5.30
N ASN A 24 -16.61 15.55 -4.29
CA ASN A 24 -17.82 15.42 -3.48
C ASN A 24 -19.11 15.79 -4.24
N SER A 25 -19.01 16.61 -5.28
CA SER A 25 -20.16 16.99 -6.11
C SER A 25 -20.56 15.94 -7.14
N LEU A 26 -19.69 14.96 -7.41
CA LEU A 26 -19.96 13.90 -8.37
C LEU A 26 -21.16 13.03 -7.94
N PRO A 27 -21.96 12.52 -8.89
CA PRO A 27 -22.99 11.52 -8.61
C PRO A 27 -22.43 10.28 -7.90
N GLU A 28 -23.23 9.62 -7.10
CA GLU A 28 -22.81 8.44 -6.33
C GLU A 28 -22.25 7.33 -7.23
N GLN A 29 -22.88 7.09 -8.37
CA GLN A 29 -22.43 6.10 -9.36
C GLN A 29 -21.01 6.37 -9.88
N ASP A 30 -20.61 7.65 -10.02
CA ASP A 30 -19.28 8.02 -10.48
C ASP A 30 -18.25 7.87 -9.35
N ARG A 31 -18.65 8.16 -8.09
CA ARG A 31 -17.81 7.97 -6.90
C ARG A 31 -17.53 6.49 -6.56
N THR A 32 -18.38 5.58 -7.05
CA THR A 32 -18.17 4.13 -6.89
C THR A 32 -17.37 3.51 -8.04
N SER A 33 -17.05 4.29 -9.07
CA SER A 33 -16.34 3.80 -10.25
C SER A 33 -14.88 3.49 -9.95
N GLN A 34 -14.32 2.51 -10.68
CA GLN A 34 -12.90 2.20 -10.62
C GLN A 34 -12.03 3.41 -10.98
N HIS A 35 -12.45 4.21 -11.95
CA HIS A 35 -11.72 5.41 -12.39
C HIS A 35 -11.59 6.46 -11.29
N PHE A 36 -12.64 6.61 -10.48
CA PHE A 36 -12.61 7.51 -9.34
C PHE A 36 -11.57 7.07 -8.29
N ALA A 37 -11.56 5.78 -7.98
CA ALA A 37 -10.62 5.23 -7.04
C ALA A 37 -9.16 5.33 -7.56
N GLU A 38 -8.94 5.06 -8.86
CA GLU A 38 -7.64 5.27 -9.52
C GLU A 38 -7.19 6.74 -9.50
N LEU A 39 -8.12 7.68 -9.63
CA LEU A 39 -7.83 9.11 -9.53
C LEU A 39 -7.35 9.47 -8.13
N LEU A 40 -8.05 9.02 -7.08
CA LEU A 40 -7.63 9.22 -5.69
C LEU A 40 -6.25 8.61 -5.41
N ALA A 41 -6.01 7.39 -5.89
CA ALA A 41 -4.73 6.72 -5.76
C ALA A 41 -3.60 7.50 -6.45
N ALA A 42 -3.85 8.08 -7.64
CA ALA A 42 -2.87 8.89 -8.36
C ALA A 42 -2.55 10.20 -7.63
N VAL A 43 -3.56 10.86 -7.03
CA VAL A 43 -3.34 12.07 -6.20
C VAL A 43 -2.52 11.72 -4.96
N ASP A 44 -2.88 10.65 -4.25
CA ASP A 44 -2.15 10.21 -3.05
C ASP A 44 -0.69 9.85 -3.37
N GLN A 45 -0.46 9.15 -4.48
CA GLN A 45 0.90 8.85 -4.96
C GLN A 45 1.72 10.13 -5.24
N GLY A 46 1.08 11.15 -5.81
CA GLY A 46 1.70 12.46 -5.99
C GLY A 46 2.07 13.12 -4.67
N LEU A 47 1.14 13.12 -3.70
CA LEU A 47 1.32 13.67 -2.35
C LEU A 47 2.46 12.96 -1.59
N ARG A 48 2.58 11.65 -1.71
CA ARG A 48 3.67 10.88 -1.06
C ARG A 48 5.05 11.32 -1.52
N ARG A 49 5.22 11.74 -2.78
CA ARG A 49 6.48 12.33 -3.26
C ARG A 49 6.82 13.65 -2.55
N SER A 50 5.81 14.34 -2.04
CA SER A 50 5.94 15.55 -1.21
C SER A 50 5.87 15.25 0.30
N ARG A 51 6.05 13.98 0.69
CA ARG A 51 5.98 13.48 2.08
C ARG A 51 4.63 13.80 2.77
N SER A 52 3.53 13.79 2.02
CA SER A 52 2.16 13.98 2.49
C SER A 52 1.28 12.81 2.05
N SER A 53 0.00 12.84 2.41
CA SER A 53 -1.03 11.88 1.97
C SER A 53 -2.38 12.58 1.85
N LEU A 54 -3.35 11.94 1.15
CA LEU A 54 -4.71 12.47 1.07
C LEU A 54 -5.36 12.64 2.45
N ALA A 55 -5.14 11.72 3.35
CA ALA A 55 -5.68 11.79 4.71
C ALA A 55 -5.15 13.01 5.47
N VAL A 56 -3.88 13.38 5.28
CA VAL A 56 -3.26 14.57 5.88
C VAL A 56 -3.74 15.84 5.16
N ALA A 57 -3.76 15.82 3.83
CA ALA A 57 -4.14 16.98 3.02
C ALA A 57 -5.62 17.39 3.21
N TRP A 58 -6.48 16.43 3.56
CA TRP A 58 -7.91 16.63 3.76
C TRP A 58 -8.37 16.48 5.21
N GLN A 59 -7.43 16.53 6.17
CA GLN A 59 -7.76 16.37 7.61
C GLN A 59 -8.86 17.32 8.10
N ASP A 60 -8.93 18.52 7.55
CA ASP A 60 -9.93 19.54 7.88
C ASP A 60 -11.20 19.49 7.00
N GLN A 61 -11.35 18.43 6.19
CA GLN A 61 -12.44 18.26 5.24
C GLN A 61 -13.18 16.92 5.48
N PRO A 62 -14.15 16.87 6.41
CA PRO A 62 -14.78 15.61 6.84
C PRO A 62 -15.45 14.85 5.70
N ASN A 63 -16.07 15.56 4.74
CA ASN A 63 -16.71 14.92 3.58
C ASN A 63 -15.68 14.25 2.66
N ALA A 64 -14.51 14.85 2.47
CA ALA A 64 -13.44 14.27 1.66
C ALA A 64 -12.81 13.05 2.36
N LEU A 65 -12.64 13.10 3.69
CA LEU A 65 -12.19 11.96 4.47
C LEU A 65 -13.20 10.79 4.42
N ALA A 66 -14.51 11.09 4.52
CA ALA A 66 -15.55 10.07 4.38
C ALA A 66 -15.52 9.39 3.01
N LEU A 67 -15.20 10.16 1.95
CA LEU A 67 -15.03 9.62 0.61
C LEU A 67 -13.84 8.65 0.49
N ILE A 68 -12.69 9.01 1.08
CA ILE A 68 -11.53 8.10 1.14
C ILE A 68 -11.91 6.83 1.89
N GLN A 69 -12.57 6.95 3.04
CA GLN A 69 -13.00 5.80 3.84
C GLN A 69 -13.95 4.88 3.06
N TYR A 70 -14.91 5.46 2.35
CA TYR A 70 -15.84 4.70 1.51
C TYR A 70 -15.12 3.91 0.42
N VAL A 71 -14.25 4.58 -0.34
CA VAL A 71 -13.47 3.92 -1.42
C VAL A 71 -12.57 2.83 -0.88
N THR A 72 -11.85 3.09 0.22
CA THR A 72 -10.95 2.10 0.81
C THR A 72 -11.71 0.93 1.44
N GLN A 73 -12.88 1.14 2.01
CA GLN A 73 -13.70 0.05 2.54
C GLN A 73 -14.20 -0.87 1.43
N ASN A 74 -14.71 -0.30 0.33
CA ASN A 74 -15.14 -1.08 -0.84
C ASN A 74 -13.97 -1.84 -1.47
N ALA A 75 -12.82 -1.19 -1.62
CA ALA A 75 -11.60 -1.81 -2.11
C ALA A 75 -11.15 -2.96 -1.20
N SER A 76 -11.23 -2.80 0.11
CA SER A 76 -10.92 -3.84 1.09
C SER A 76 -11.82 -5.06 0.93
N ASN A 77 -13.13 -4.87 0.84
CA ASN A 77 -14.09 -5.94 0.64
C ASN A 77 -13.80 -6.70 -0.68
N THR A 78 -13.55 -5.98 -1.77
CA THR A 78 -13.21 -6.58 -3.07
C THR A 78 -11.87 -7.34 -3.03
N ALA A 79 -10.85 -6.79 -2.38
CA ALA A 79 -9.53 -7.43 -2.28
C ALA A 79 -9.59 -8.75 -1.51
N LEU A 80 -10.43 -8.84 -0.48
CA LEU A 80 -10.59 -10.03 0.37
C LEU A 80 -11.56 -11.06 -0.19
N ASP A 81 -12.37 -10.72 -1.18
CA ASP A 81 -13.33 -11.65 -1.78
C ASP A 81 -12.64 -12.65 -2.71
N ASN A 82 -12.40 -13.85 -2.20
CA ASN A 82 -11.76 -14.94 -2.94
C ASN A 82 -12.60 -15.50 -4.09
N THR A 83 -13.85 -15.09 -4.25
CA THR A 83 -14.71 -15.49 -5.36
C THR A 83 -14.47 -14.65 -6.62
N LEU A 84 -13.83 -13.48 -6.46
CA LEU A 84 -13.52 -12.57 -7.57
C LEU A 84 -12.21 -12.93 -8.27
N PRO A 85 -12.11 -12.60 -9.59
CA PRO A 85 -10.89 -12.80 -10.36
C PRO A 85 -9.68 -12.09 -9.73
N PRO A 86 -8.46 -12.68 -9.79
CA PRO A 86 -7.24 -12.11 -9.26
C PRO A 86 -6.94 -10.69 -9.74
N GLU A 87 -7.28 -10.36 -10.99
CA GLU A 87 -7.07 -9.04 -11.59
C GLU A 87 -7.91 -7.97 -10.90
N GLN A 88 -9.18 -8.26 -10.60
CA GLN A 88 -10.07 -7.35 -9.88
C GLN A 88 -9.60 -7.14 -8.45
N ARG A 89 -9.19 -8.22 -7.78
CA ARG A 89 -8.64 -8.16 -6.43
C ARG A 89 -7.33 -7.38 -6.38
N THR A 90 -6.45 -7.57 -7.36
CA THR A 90 -5.18 -6.84 -7.50
C THR A 90 -5.43 -5.33 -7.69
N ALA A 91 -6.39 -4.97 -8.54
CA ALA A 91 -6.80 -3.57 -8.70
C ALA A 91 -7.32 -2.99 -7.39
N ALA A 92 -8.17 -3.73 -6.67
CA ALA A 92 -8.69 -3.32 -5.38
C ALA A 92 -7.60 -3.10 -4.32
N VAL A 93 -6.58 -3.98 -4.25
CA VAL A 93 -5.43 -3.78 -3.35
C VAL A 93 -4.74 -2.45 -3.61
N ARG A 94 -4.52 -2.08 -4.88
CA ARG A 94 -3.90 -0.79 -5.23
C ARG A 94 -4.72 0.41 -4.78
N LEU A 95 -6.06 0.27 -4.74
CA LEU A 95 -6.98 1.31 -4.29
C LEU A 95 -7.00 1.50 -2.76
N LEU A 96 -6.32 0.65 -2.00
CA LEU A 96 -6.10 0.83 -0.56
C LEU A 96 -5.01 1.88 -0.27
N ALA A 97 -4.24 2.30 -1.28
CA ALA A 97 -3.15 3.27 -1.13
C ALA A 97 -3.58 4.61 -0.50
N PRO A 98 -4.72 5.25 -0.86
CA PRO A 98 -5.15 6.52 -0.27
C PRO A 98 -5.63 6.41 1.17
N GLY A 99 -5.95 5.21 1.64
CA GLY A 99 -6.50 4.98 2.97
C GLY A 99 -5.55 5.39 4.10
N PRO A 100 -6.11 5.76 5.26
CA PRO A 100 -5.31 6.05 6.43
C PRO A 100 -4.49 4.83 6.85
N GLN A 101 -3.34 5.09 7.46
CA GLN A 101 -2.53 4.02 8.03
C GLN A 101 -3.21 3.52 9.32
N GLN A 102 -3.95 2.43 9.20
CA GLN A 102 -4.65 1.78 10.31
C GLN A 102 -4.10 0.37 10.50
N ASP A 103 -4.03 -0.10 11.74
CA ASP A 103 -3.56 -1.45 12.06
C ASP A 103 -4.39 -2.55 11.38
N HIS A 104 -5.70 -2.29 11.23
CA HIS A 104 -6.59 -3.19 10.49
C HIS A 104 -6.19 -3.34 9.01
N LEU A 105 -5.87 -2.24 8.33
CA LEU A 105 -5.41 -2.28 6.94
C LEU A 105 -4.08 -3.03 6.81
N LEU A 106 -3.14 -2.81 7.74
CA LEU A 106 -1.87 -3.53 7.76
C LEU A 106 -2.10 -5.04 7.94
N THR A 107 -3.00 -5.42 8.83
CA THR A 107 -3.36 -6.84 9.04
C THR A 107 -3.93 -7.45 7.76
N GLN A 108 -4.85 -6.76 7.09
CA GLN A 108 -5.42 -7.23 5.82
C GLN A 108 -4.36 -7.37 4.72
N LEU A 109 -3.44 -6.41 4.58
CA LEU A 109 -2.36 -6.49 3.61
C LEU A 109 -1.41 -7.66 3.90
N LEU A 110 -1.12 -7.94 5.17
CA LEU A 110 -0.33 -9.10 5.57
C LEU A 110 -1.04 -10.42 5.24
N ASP A 111 -2.36 -10.49 5.42
CA ASP A 111 -3.15 -11.68 5.06
C ASP A 111 -3.23 -11.87 3.53
N LEU A 112 -3.24 -10.78 2.75
CA LEU A 112 -3.15 -10.80 1.29
C LEU A 112 -1.74 -11.12 0.77
N ALA A 113 -0.70 -10.94 1.57
CA ALA A 113 0.68 -11.29 1.23
C ALA A 113 1.05 -12.75 1.49
N THR A 114 0.10 -13.60 1.93
CA THR A 114 0.35 -15.00 2.26
C THR A 114 0.43 -15.91 1.01
N PRO A 115 1.08 -17.09 1.11
CA PRO A 115 1.18 -18.05 0.00
C PRO A 115 -0.16 -18.58 -0.52
N ALA A 116 -1.24 -18.44 0.25
CA ALA A 116 -2.59 -18.86 -0.14
C ALA A 116 -3.22 -17.95 -1.20
N GLN A 117 -2.66 -16.76 -1.43
CA GLN A 117 -3.17 -15.79 -2.37
C GLN A 117 -2.51 -15.92 -3.75
N PRO A 118 -3.23 -15.57 -4.84
CA PRO A 118 -2.62 -15.47 -6.16
C PRO A 118 -1.42 -14.52 -6.19
N ASP A 119 -0.41 -14.84 -7.00
CA ASP A 119 0.86 -14.09 -7.08
C ASP A 119 0.65 -12.59 -7.33
N THR A 120 -0.26 -12.24 -8.23
CA THR A 120 -0.54 -10.83 -8.57
C THR A 120 -1.14 -10.05 -7.40
N VAL A 121 -2.02 -10.67 -6.62
CA VAL A 121 -2.63 -10.07 -5.41
C VAL A 121 -1.58 -9.90 -4.33
N ARG A 122 -0.77 -10.94 -4.11
CA ARG A 122 0.31 -10.97 -3.13
C ARG A 122 1.35 -9.88 -3.41
N LEU A 123 1.82 -9.79 -4.66
CA LEU A 123 2.76 -8.74 -5.07
C LEU A 123 2.22 -7.33 -4.86
N ALA A 124 0.94 -7.09 -5.20
CA ALA A 124 0.32 -5.79 -4.97
C ALA A 124 0.24 -5.46 -3.47
N ALA A 125 -0.07 -6.44 -2.62
CA ALA A 125 -0.10 -6.26 -1.17
C ALA A 125 1.30 -5.94 -0.61
N LEU A 126 2.35 -6.67 -1.04
CA LEU A 126 3.74 -6.41 -0.64
C LEU A 126 4.21 -5.03 -1.10
N GLN A 127 3.89 -4.62 -2.34
CA GLN A 127 4.21 -3.28 -2.85
C GLN A 127 3.57 -2.17 -2.01
N LEU A 128 2.34 -2.36 -1.54
CA LEU A 128 1.69 -1.39 -0.68
C LEU A 128 2.28 -1.39 0.75
N LEU A 129 2.64 -2.57 1.26
CA LEU A 129 3.32 -2.72 2.56
C LEU A 129 4.68 -2.00 2.59
N GLN A 130 5.44 -1.99 1.49
CA GLN A 130 6.75 -1.30 1.40
C GLN A 130 6.68 0.16 1.88
N THR A 131 5.58 0.85 1.61
CA THR A 131 5.40 2.25 1.98
C THR A 131 4.79 2.46 3.37
N ARG A 132 4.45 1.37 4.08
CA ARG A 132 3.65 1.40 5.32
C ARG A 132 4.15 0.46 6.40
N LEU A 133 5.36 -0.08 6.26
CA LEU A 133 5.91 -1.03 7.23
C LEU A 133 5.99 -0.41 8.63
N THR A 134 5.35 -1.10 9.57
CA THR A 134 5.56 -0.87 11.01
C THR A 134 6.48 -1.97 11.56
N PRO A 135 7.12 -1.79 12.72
CA PRO A 135 7.97 -2.81 13.34
C PRO A 135 7.25 -4.17 13.49
N THR A 136 5.98 -4.12 13.89
CA THR A 136 5.15 -5.33 14.06
C THR A 136 4.88 -6.03 12.72
N ALA A 137 4.54 -5.27 11.67
CA ALA A 137 4.29 -5.82 10.34
C ALA A 137 5.57 -6.40 9.73
N ALA A 138 6.72 -5.73 9.90
CA ALA A 138 8.02 -6.19 9.44
C ALA A 138 8.45 -7.50 10.13
N ALA A 139 8.27 -7.59 11.45
CA ALA A 139 8.57 -8.81 12.21
C ALA A 139 7.68 -9.99 11.77
N ARG A 140 6.39 -9.76 11.50
CA ARG A 140 5.49 -10.78 10.95
C ARG A 140 5.94 -11.25 9.57
N LEU A 141 6.25 -10.33 8.64
CA LEU A 141 6.77 -10.67 7.32
C LEU A 141 8.08 -11.47 7.40
N ALA A 142 9.01 -11.09 8.26
CA ALA A 142 10.26 -11.83 8.47
C ALA A 142 10.01 -13.26 8.98
N THR A 143 9.02 -13.44 9.86
CA THR A 143 8.59 -14.76 10.33
C THR A 143 7.96 -15.58 9.20
N ASP A 144 7.06 -14.99 8.42
CA ASP A 144 6.38 -15.63 7.29
C ASP A 144 7.36 -15.98 6.16
N CYS A 145 8.42 -15.18 5.97
CA CYS A 145 9.50 -15.43 5.02
C CYS A 145 10.12 -16.81 5.21
N SER A 146 10.42 -17.21 6.45
CA SER A 146 11.06 -18.48 6.75
C SER A 146 10.24 -19.71 6.34
N ARG A 147 8.91 -19.54 6.23
CA ARG A 147 7.94 -20.61 5.90
C ARG A 147 7.46 -20.56 4.46
N SER A 148 7.95 -19.59 3.69
CA SER A 148 7.50 -19.31 2.34
C SER A 148 8.31 -20.07 1.28
N THR A 149 7.76 -20.20 0.07
CA THR A 149 8.51 -20.69 -1.10
C THR A 149 9.64 -19.75 -1.45
N THR A 150 10.65 -20.24 -2.18
CA THR A 150 11.83 -19.42 -2.56
C THR A 150 11.45 -18.15 -3.30
N SER A 151 10.45 -18.19 -4.19
CA SER A 151 9.96 -17.01 -4.90
C SER A 151 9.37 -15.99 -3.95
N LEU A 152 8.48 -16.43 -3.04
CA LEU A 152 7.85 -15.53 -2.08
C LEU A 152 8.86 -14.98 -1.06
N GLN A 153 9.87 -15.77 -0.67
CA GLN A 153 10.96 -15.28 0.18
C GLN A 153 11.67 -14.10 -0.45
N HIS A 154 11.97 -14.18 -1.75
CA HIS A 154 12.61 -13.08 -2.48
C HIS A 154 11.75 -11.81 -2.46
N GLU A 155 10.45 -11.93 -2.75
CA GLU A 155 9.50 -10.80 -2.72
C GLU A 155 9.39 -10.16 -1.33
N ILE A 156 9.35 -10.98 -0.28
CA ILE A 156 9.30 -10.51 1.12
C ILE A 156 10.62 -9.82 1.50
N ILE A 157 11.77 -10.38 1.12
CA ILE A 157 13.08 -9.77 1.38
C ILE A 157 13.18 -8.41 0.69
N GLU A 158 12.76 -8.30 -0.58
CA GLU A 158 12.71 -7.01 -1.28
C GLU A 158 11.81 -6.00 -0.54
N CYS A 159 10.64 -6.46 -0.06
CA CYS A 159 9.75 -5.61 0.73
C CYS A 159 10.43 -5.12 2.02
N LEU A 160 11.08 -6.01 2.77
CA LEU A 160 11.78 -5.67 4.01
C LEU A 160 12.96 -4.73 3.76
N CYS A 161 13.73 -4.93 2.69
CA CYS A 161 14.86 -4.07 2.33
C CYS A 161 14.44 -2.66 1.85
N SER A 162 13.15 -2.39 1.68
CA SER A 162 12.67 -1.08 1.19
C SER A 162 12.64 0.03 2.26
N SER A 163 12.84 -0.30 3.54
CA SER A 163 12.78 0.65 4.66
C SER A 163 13.71 0.23 5.80
N ASP A 164 14.14 1.20 6.62
CA ASP A 164 14.98 0.96 7.79
C ASP A 164 14.32 -0.01 8.78
N VAL A 165 13.01 0.13 8.98
CA VAL A 165 12.22 -0.74 9.85
C VAL A 165 12.21 -2.18 9.35
N GLY A 166 12.05 -2.37 8.05
CA GLY A 166 12.09 -3.68 7.42
C GLY A 166 13.51 -4.28 7.45
N ALA A 167 14.52 -3.48 7.14
CA ALA A 167 15.92 -3.89 7.19
C ALA A 167 16.33 -4.35 8.59
N GLN A 168 15.90 -3.63 9.64
CA GLN A 168 16.16 -4.04 11.02
C GLN A 168 15.51 -5.39 11.35
N ALA A 169 14.23 -5.58 10.99
CA ALA A 169 13.54 -6.85 11.21
C ALA A 169 14.19 -8.03 10.45
N LEU A 170 14.72 -7.76 9.25
CA LEU A 170 15.46 -8.75 8.47
C LEU A 170 16.79 -9.12 9.16
N LEU A 171 17.55 -8.13 9.66
CA LEU A 171 18.79 -8.37 10.39
C LEU A 171 18.54 -9.17 11.69
N ASP A 172 17.50 -8.82 12.42
CA ASP A 172 17.09 -9.55 13.62
C ASP A 172 16.74 -11.02 13.31
N ALA A 173 16.02 -11.27 12.19
CA ALA A 173 15.68 -12.61 11.74
C ALA A 173 16.92 -13.42 11.31
N ILE A 174 17.92 -12.79 10.71
CA ILE A 174 19.20 -13.41 10.36
C ILE A 174 19.98 -13.74 11.64
N ALA A 175 20.08 -12.81 12.56
CA ALA A 175 20.76 -13.00 13.85
C ALA A 175 20.12 -14.15 14.66
N ALA A 176 18.80 -14.28 14.60
CA ALA A 176 18.04 -15.37 15.21
C ALA A 176 18.15 -16.70 14.44
N GLY A 177 18.78 -16.72 13.25
CA GLY A 177 18.93 -17.92 12.41
C GLY A 177 17.64 -18.35 11.72
N THR A 178 16.59 -17.54 11.72
CA THR A 178 15.29 -17.83 11.07
C THR A 178 15.35 -17.64 9.57
N ILE A 179 16.18 -16.71 9.08
CA ILE A 179 16.46 -16.49 7.67
C ILE A 179 17.97 -16.70 7.44
N PRO A 180 18.39 -17.64 6.57
CA PRO A 180 19.80 -17.82 6.25
C PRO A 180 20.39 -16.60 5.54
N ALA A 181 21.54 -16.09 6.00
CA ALA A 181 22.21 -14.94 5.37
C ALA A 181 22.52 -15.18 3.87
N SER A 182 22.71 -16.43 3.45
CA SER A 182 22.92 -16.80 2.05
C SER A 182 21.73 -16.51 1.12
N ARG A 183 20.55 -16.25 1.68
CA ARG A 183 19.35 -15.85 0.90
C ARG A 183 19.35 -14.37 0.52
N ILE A 184 20.25 -13.59 1.10
CA ILE A 184 20.31 -12.15 0.86
C ILE A 184 21.40 -11.86 -0.14
N SER A 185 21.02 -11.35 -1.30
CA SER A 185 21.96 -10.85 -2.29
C SER A 185 22.41 -9.44 -1.91
N LEU A 186 23.70 -9.14 -2.09
CA LEU A 186 24.25 -7.79 -1.93
C LEU A 186 23.49 -6.71 -2.72
N ILE A 187 22.81 -7.10 -3.80
CA ILE A 187 21.97 -6.22 -4.63
C ILE A 187 20.83 -5.60 -3.82
N HIS A 188 20.32 -6.25 -2.79
CA HIS A 188 19.23 -5.73 -1.95
C HIS A 188 19.67 -4.53 -1.08
N PHE A 189 20.96 -4.46 -0.72
CA PHE A 189 21.49 -3.37 0.12
C PHE A 189 21.93 -2.13 -0.65
N ILE A 190 22.22 -2.26 -1.96
CA ILE A 190 22.70 -1.14 -2.79
C ILE A 190 21.56 -0.15 -3.14
N ARG A 191 20.31 -0.52 -2.96
CA ARG A 191 19.13 0.28 -3.34
C ARG A 191 18.70 1.35 -2.33
N THR A 192 19.30 1.38 -1.14
CA THR A 192 18.85 2.26 -0.04
C THR A 192 19.56 3.63 -0.02
N ASP A 193 20.53 3.89 -0.90
CA ASP A 193 21.36 5.11 -0.91
C ASP A 193 21.03 6.11 -2.05
N ASN A 194 19.80 6.13 -2.59
CA ASN A 194 19.39 7.16 -3.56
C ASN A 194 18.13 7.90 -3.15
#